data_39dfb21b0681607958d7de1499257319
#
_entry.id   39dfb21b0681607958d7de1499257319
#
_cell.length_a   1.000
_cell.length_b   1.000
_cell.length_c   1.000
_cell.angle_alpha   90.00
_cell.angle_beta   90.00
_cell.angle_gamma   90.00
#
_symmetry.space_group_name_H-M   'P 1'
#
loop_
_entity.id
_entity.type
_entity.pdbx_description
1 polymer ?
#
loop_
_entity_poly.entity_id
_entity_poly.type
_entity_poly.pdbx_seq_one_letter_code
_entity_poly.pdbx_strand_id
1 'polypeptide(L)'
;MREAQTGLMGRDLAESVRIPTAGAIVDGDMVVPPAAAGVVLFAHGSGSSRHSPRNRMVAARFQVAGYATLLMDLLTPEEEQIDDRTRTLRFDIPRLASRLTGAIRWLADQSVTGSLPVALFGASTGAAAALMAAAEVPQLVQLVISRGGRPDLAGEALERVRVPTLLIVGGRDVEVLALNRAAAARLAGPSEISVVPGATHLFEEPGTLDRVVELALDALRRHLAR
;
A
#
# COMPACT_ATOMS: atom_id res chain seq x y z
N MET A 1 -14.07 -43.13 -25.50
CA MET A 1 -12.95 -42.19 -25.45
C MET A 1 -13.50 -40.87 -24.93
N ARG A 2 -13.34 -40.61 -23.65
CA ARG A 2 -13.52 -39.28 -23.00
C ARG A 2 -12.20 -38.98 -22.39
N GLU A 3 -11.38 -38.22 -23.12
CA GLU A 3 -10.12 -37.69 -22.57
C GLU A 3 -10.42 -36.54 -21.61
N ALA A 4 -9.72 -36.62 -20.52
CA ALA A 4 -9.80 -35.79 -19.39
C ALA A 4 -9.49 -34.31 -19.72
N GLN A 5 -10.45 -33.43 -19.44
CA GLN A 5 -10.18 -32.03 -19.13
C GLN A 5 -9.68 -31.95 -17.68
N THR A 6 -8.42 -32.28 -17.48
CA THR A 6 -7.76 -32.08 -16.20
C THR A 6 -7.25 -30.64 -16.16
N GLY A 7 -7.95 -29.82 -15.40
CA GLY A 7 -7.48 -28.72 -14.58
C GLY A 7 -6.35 -27.82 -15.09
N LEU A 8 -6.68 -26.68 -15.71
CA LEU A 8 -5.91 -25.45 -15.43
C LEU A 8 -6.21 -25.05 -13.98
N MET A 9 -5.50 -25.64 -13.03
CA MET A 9 -5.32 -25.00 -11.72
C MET A 9 -4.60 -23.68 -12.00
N GLY A 10 -5.30 -22.56 -11.76
CA GLY A 10 -4.84 -21.23 -12.09
C GLY A 10 -3.46 -20.97 -11.49
N ARG A 11 -2.51 -20.64 -12.37
CA ARG A 11 -1.21 -20.10 -11.94
C ARG A 11 -1.41 -18.64 -11.59
N ASP A 12 -0.65 -18.15 -10.61
CA ASP A 12 -0.58 -16.73 -10.34
C ASP A 12 -0.19 -15.99 -11.62
N LEU A 13 -0.93 -14.95 -11.96
CA LEU A 13 -0.52 -14.02 -12.99
C LEU A 13 0.51 -13.09 -12.36
N ALA A 14 1.77 -13.20 -12.77
CA ALA A 14 2.86 -12.33 -12.33
C ALA A 14 3.44 -11.59 -13.53
N GLU A 15 3.38 -10.27 -13.52
CA GLU A 15 3.83 -9.43 -14.63
C GLU A 15 4.41 -8.09 -14.17
N SER A 16 5.39 -7.58 -14.90
CA SER A 16 5.82 -6.19 -14.80
C SER A 16 4.90 -5.33 -15.67
N VAL A 17 4.37 -4.27 -15.08
CA VAL A 17 3.36 -3.40 -15.71
C VAL A 17 3.85 -1.97 -15.80
N ARG A 18 3.37 -1.25 -16.81
CA ARG A 18 3.57 0.20 -16.94
C ARG A 18 2.25 0.90 -16.66
N ILE A 19 2.24 1.72 -15.62
CA ILE A 19 1.04 2.32 -15.07
C ILE A 19 0.97 3.79 -15.48
N PRO A 20 0.01 4.18 -16.34
CA PRO A 20 -0.24 5.57 -16.65
C PRO A 20 -0.81 6.28 -15.41
N THR A 21 -0.15 7.33 -14.99
CA THR A 21 -0.57 8.16 -13.86
C THR A 21 -0.65 9.62 -14.32
N ALA A 22 -1.06 10.55 -13.44
CA ALA A 22 -1.14 11.96 -13.79
C ALA A 22 0.25 12.50 -14.23
N GLY A 23 0.40 12.73 -15.55
CA GLY A 23 1.59 13.32 -16.16
C GLY A 23 2.83 12.42 -16.25
N ALA A 24 2.75 11.11 -15.95
CA ALA A 24 3.86 10.19 -16.09
C ALA A 24 3.39 8.73 -16.25
N ILE A 25 4.33 7.88 -16.67
CA ILE A 25 4.18 6.42 -16.62
C ILE A 25 5.20 5.91 -15.62
N VAL A 26 4.75 5.11 -14.65
CA VAL A 26 5.61 4.49 -13.66
C VAL A 26 5.59 2.97 -13.80
N ASP A 27 6.65 2.31 -13.35
CA ASP A 27 6.74 0.87 -13.40
C ASP A 27 6.13 0.22 -12.15
N GLY A 28 5.58 -0.97 -12.32
CA GLY A 28 5.03 -1.78 -11.24
C GLY A 28 5.25 -3.28 -11.46
N ASP A 29 5.21 -4.04 -10.37
CA ASP A 29 5.20 -5.51 -10.37
C ASP A 29 3.85 -5.95 -9.81
N MET A 30 3.02 -6.57 -10.65
CA MET A 30 1.67 -7.05 -10.28
C MET A 30 1.67 -8.57 -10.16
N VAL A 31 1.04 -9.07 -9.11
CA VAL A 31 0.74 -10.50 -8.94
C VAL A 31 -0.72 -10.65 -8.59
N VAL A 32 -1.43 -11.51 -9.34
CA VAL A 32 -2.85 -11.80 -9.13
C VAL A 32 -3.02 -13.31 -8.91
N PRO A 33 -3.21 -13.76 -7.67
CA PRO A 33 -3.56 -15.14 -7.38
C PRO A 33 -4.92 -15.51 -7.95
N PRO A 34 -5.18 -16.81 -8.25
CA PRO A 34 -6.50 -17.26 -8.65
C PRO A 34 -7.56 -16.90 -7.61
N ALA A 35 -8.71 -16.40 -8.06
CA ALA A 35 -9.82 -16.00 -7.19
C ALA A 35 -9.43 -15.01 -6.09
N ALA A 36 -8.58 -14.04 -6.42
CA ALA A 36 -8.13 -13.02 -5.47
C ALA A 36 -9.33 -12.33 -4.77
N ALA A 37 -9.24 -12.19 -3.44
CA ALA A 37 -10.30 -11.58 -2.61
C ALA A 37 -10.28 -10.04 -2.66
N GLY A 38 -9.18 -9.44 -3.10
CA GLY A 38 -8.98 -8.00 -3.23
C GLY A 38 -7.60 -7.71 -3.77
N VAL A 39 -7.28 -6.45 -4.02
CA VAL A 39 -5.96 -6.01 -4.46
C VAL A 39 -5.35 -5.02 -3.46
N VAL A 40 -4.08 -5.21 -3.15
CA VAL A 40 -3.31 -4.33 -2.28
C VAL A 40 -2.28 -3.57 -3.10
N LEU A 41 -2.44 -2.26 -3.18
CA LEU A 41 -1.50 -1.34 -3.82
C LEU A 41 -0.49 -0.83 -2.80
N PHE A 42 0.81 -1.04 -3.08
CA PHE A 42 1.90 -0.67 -2.20
C PHE A 42 2.49 0.70 -2.54
N ALA A 43 2.58 1.57 -1.53
CA ALA A 43 3.28 2.84 -1.57
C ALA A 43 4.56 2.74 -0.71
N HIS A 44 5.71 2.71 -1.36
CA HIS A 44 7.00 2.64 -0.67
C HIS A 44 7.37 3.96 0.03
N GLY A 45 8.29 3.90 1.00
CA GLY A 45 8.81 5.08 1.69
C GLY A 45 9.88 5.83 0.88
N SER A 46 10.30 6.97 1.40
CA SER A 46 11.35 7.81 0.81
C SER A 46 12.67 7.05 0.63
N GLY A 47 13.30 7.21 -0.53
CA GLY A 47 14.55 6.53 -0.88
C GLY A 47 14.41 5.01 -1.07
N SER A 48 13.20 4.53 -1.35
CA SER A 48 12.88 3.13 -1.65
C SER A 48 12.18 3.03 -3.02
N SER A 49 11.81 1.84 -3.45
CA SER A 49 11.16 1.56 -4.72
C SER A 49 10.25 0.34 -4.60
N ARG A 50 9.61 -0.09 -5.71
CA ARG A 50 8.90 -1.36 -5.82
C ARG A 50 9.75 -2.59 -5.45
N HIS A 51 11.07 -2.45 -5.45
CA HIS A 51 12.03 -3.49 -5.08
C HIS A 51 12.33 -3.58 -3.58
N SER A 52 11.68 -2.76 -2.73
CA SER A 52 11.82 -2.81 -1.27
C SER A 52 11.73 -4.24 -0.73
N PRO A 53 12.80 -4.81 -0.12
CA PRO A 53 12.76 -6.18 0.37
C PRO A 53 11.65 -6.42 1.41
N ARG A 54 11.39 -5.42 2.27
CA ARG A 54 10.32 -5.49 3.28
C ARG A 54 8.93 -5.49 2.64
N ASN A 55 8.68 -4.61 1.67
CA ASN A 55 7.38 -4.60 0.98
C ASN A 55 7.17 -5.86 0.16
N ARG A 56 8.21 -6.37 -0.51
CA ARG A 56 8.15 -7.64 -1.27
C ARG A 56 7.83 -8.82 -0.36
N MET A 57 8.44 -8.88 0.84
CA MET A 57 8.12 -9.93 1.81
C MET A 57 6.65 -9.85 2.26
N VAL A 58 6.16 -8.66 2.60
CA VAL A 58 4.76 -8.46 2.99
C VAL A 58 3.82 -8.83 1.83
N ALA A 59 4.13 -8.38 0.61
CA ALA A 59 3.34 -8.70 -0.59
C ALA A 59 3.27 -10.21 -0.85
N ALA A 60 4.40 -10.93 -0.74
CA ALA A 60 4.42 -12.38 -0.92
C ALA A 60 3.51 -13.10 0.10
N ARG A 61 3.43 -12.61 1.34
CA ARG A 61 2.53 -13.17 2.36
C ARG A 61 1.06 -12.87 2.05
N PHE A 62 0.75 -11.70 1.48
CA PHE A 62 -0.59 -11.37 1.03
C PHE A 62 -1.02 -12.21 -0.17
N GLN A 63 -0.11 -12.48 -1.12
CA GLN A 63 -0.36 -13.35 -2.27
C GLN A 63 -0.70 -14.78 -1.82
N VAL A 64 0.08 -15.34 -0.87
CA VAL A 64 -0.22 -16.65 -0.26
C VAL A 64 -1.59 -16.66 0.44
N ALA A 65 -2.02 -15.53 0.99
CA ALA A 65 -3.33 -15.38 1.61
C ALA A 65 -4.48 -15.09 0.61
N GLY A 66 -4.20 -15.10 -0.71
CA GLY A 66 -5.21 -14.92 -1.75
C GLY A 66 -5.53 -13.46 -2.09
N TYR A 67 -4.63 -12.52 -1.85
CA TYR A 67 -4.77 -11.12 -2.28
C TYR A 67 -3.86 -10.81 -3.46
N ALA A 68 -4.39 -10.13 -4.47
CA ALA A 68 -3.57 -9.54 -5.51
C ALA A 68 -2.71 -8.39 -4.93
N THR A 69 -1.54 -8.18 -5.51
CA THR A 69 -0.63 -7.11 -5.06
C THR A 69 -0.08 -6.34 -6.25
N LEU A 70 0.05 -5.04 -6.09
CA LEU A 70 0.75 -4.15 -7.00
C LEU A 70 1.80 -3.36 -6.22
N LEU A 71 3.07 -3.67 -6.46
CA LEU A 71 4.19 -2.86 -5.99
C LEU A 71 4.58 -1.92 -7.13
N MET A 72 4.53 -0.61 -6.91
CA MET A 72 4.84 0.38 -7.93
C MET A 72 5.90 1.36 -7.46
N ASP A 73 6.62 1.96 -8.41
CA ASP A 73 7.46 3.11 -8.16
C ASP A 73 6.59 4.38 -8.09
N LEU A 74 6.95 5.29 -7.19
CA LEU A 74 6.23 6.55 -7.03
C LEU A 74 6.87 7.71 -7.80
N LEU A 75 8.08 7.51 -8.28
CA LEU A 75 8.82 8.42 -9.14
C LEU A 75 9.20 7.71 -10.45
N THR A 76 9.35 8.47 -11.54
CA THR A 76 9.95 7.94 -12.77
C THR A 76 11.47 7.82 -12.60
N PRO A 77 12.18 7.08 -13.48
CA PRO A 77 13.64 7.00 -13.44
C PRO A 77 14.31 8.38 -13.53
N GLU A 78 13.75 9.31 -14.31
CA GLU A 78 14.26 10.67 -14.44
C GLU A 78 14.02 11.49 -13.17
N GLU A 79 12.85 11.33 -12.55
CA GLU A 79 12.51 11.93 -11.26
C GLU A 79 13.41 11.39 -10.16
N GLU A 80 13.72 10.09 -10.13
CA GLU A 80 14.65 9.48 -9.17
C GLU A 80 16.06 10.07 -9.31
N GLN A 81 16.56 10.25 -10.54
CA GLN A 81 17.87 10.89 -10.77
C GLN A 81 17.93 12.33 -10.24
N ILE A 82 16.82 13.06 -10.31
CA ILE A 82 16.71 14.41 -9.71
C ILE A 82 16.68 14.29 -8.19
N ASP A 83 15.86 13.36 -7.67
CA ASP A 83 15.66 13.18 -6.26
C ASP A 83 16.90 12.67 -5.51
N ASP A 84 17.74 11.87 -6.14
CA ASP A 84 19.02 11.40 -5.59
C ASP A 84 19.97 12.57 -5.27
N ARG A 85 19.88 13.65 -6.05
CA ARG A 85 20.68 14.87 -5.85
C ARG A 85 20.02 15.86 -4.90
N THR A 86 18.69 16.01 -5.01
CA THR A 86 17.97 17.09 -4.34
C THR A 86 17.24 16.62 -3.07
N ARG A 87 16.84 15.36 -2.99
CA ARG A 87 16.01 14.75 -1.96
C ARG A 87 14.66 15.45 -1.75
N THR A 88 14.15 16.15 -2.77
CA THR A 88 12.92 16.94 -2.66
C THR A 88 11.68 16.17 -3.10
N LEU A 89 11.78 15.36 -4.18
CA LEU A 89 10.61 14.70 -4.75
C LEU A 89 10.06 13.56 -3.89
N ARG A 90 10.92 12.87 -3.13
CA ARG A 90 10.53 11.82 -2.17
C ARG A 90 9.66 12.33 -1.02
N PHE A 91 9.59 13.65 -0.82
CA PHE A 91 8.75 14.32 0.17
C PHE A 91 7.65 15.18 -0.45
N ASP A 92 7.52 15.19 -1.78
CA ASP A 92 6.41 15.83 -2.50
C ASP A 92 5.17 14.92 -2.41
N ILE A 93 4.55 14.90 -1.21
CA ILE A 93 3.42 14.02 -0.92
C ILE A 93 2.26 14.19 -1.90
N PRO A 94 1.87 15.42 -2.33
CA PRO A 94 0.85 15.59 -3.36
C PRO A 94 1.19 14.88 -4.68
N ARG A 95 2.45 14.95 -5.13
CA ARG A 95 2.92 14.24 -6.32
C ARG A 95 2.80 12.72 -6.13
N LEU A 96 3.32 12.19 -5.02
CA LEU A 96 3.27 10.75 -4.72
C LEU A 96 1.82 10.26 -4.64
N ALA A 97 0.92 11.05 -4.03
CA ALA A 97 -0.50 10.74 -3.96
C ALA A 97 -1.17 10.71 -5.33
N SER A 98 -0.83 11.66 -6.22
CA SER A 98 -1.37 11.68 -7.59
C SER A 98 -0.96 10.45 -8.40
N ARG A 99 0.25 9.90 -8.15
CA ARG A 99 0.69 8.63 -8.74
C ARG A 99 -0.18 7.46 -8.26
N LEU A 100 -0.44 7.39 -6.95
CA LEU A 100 -1.32 6.37 -6.38
C LEU A 100 -2.75 6.49 -6.88
N THR A 101 -3.30 7.71 -6.94
CA THR A 101 -4.64 7.94 -7.51
C THR A 101 -4.75 7.46 -8.96
N GLY A 102 -3.71 7.71 -9.76
CA GLY A 102 -3.61 7.17 -11.13
C GLY A 102 -3.60 5.65 -11.16
N ALA A 103 -2.80 5.02 -10.30
CA ALA A 103 -2.72 3.56 -10.20
C ALA A 103 -4.02 2.92 -9.69
N ILE A 104 -4.73 3.55 -8.76
CA ILE A 104 -6.04 3.09 -8.29
C ILE A 104 -7.05 3.07 -9.45
N ARG A 105 -7.10 4.14 -10.24
CA ARG A 105 -7.97 4.21 -11.43
C ARG A 105 -7.57 3.17 -12.47
N TRP A 106 -6.25 3.04 -12.74
CA TRP A 106 -5.74 2.03 -13.65
C TRP A 106 -6.14 0.61 -13.23
N LEU A 107 -6.06 0.25 -11.93
CA LEU A 107 -6.51 -1.04 -11.41
C LEU A 107 -8.01 -1.27 -11.64
N ALA A 108 -8.84 -0.24 -11.53
CA ALA A 108 -10.28 -0.31 -11.77
C ALA A 108 -10.61 -0.59 -13.25
N ASP A 109 -9.74 -0.19 -14.18
CA ASP A 109 -9.91 -0.39 -15.61
C ASP A 109 -9.35 -1.75 -16.11
N GLN A 110 -8.59 -2.50 -15.28
CA GLN A 110 -8.05 -3.80 -15.69
C GLN A 110 -9.10 -4.92 -15.57
N SER A 111 -9.18 -5.80 -16.56
CA SER A 111 -10.12 -6.93 -16.55
C SER A 111 -9.92 -7.89 -15.37
N VAL A 112 -8.70 -8.02 -14.87
CA VAL A 112 -8.35 -8.95 -13.78
C VAL A 112 -8.51 -8.36 -12.38
N THR A 113 -8.51 -7.03 -12.22
CA THR A 113 -8.59 -6.35 -10.92
C THR A 113 -9.77 -5.41 -10.79
N GLY A 114 -10.43 -5.00 -11.89
CA GLY A 114 -11.46 -3.96 -11.89
C GLY A 114 -12.69 -4.26 -11.02
N SER A 115 -12.96 -5.53 -10.73
CA SER A 115 -14.04 -5.94 -9.82
C SER A 115 -13.56 -6.20 -8.37
N LEU A 116 -12.25 -6.09 -8.11
CA LEU A 116 -11.68 -6.37 -6.79
C LEU A 116 -11.71 -5.12 -5.89
N PRO A 117 -12.04 -5.26 -4.60
CA PRO A 117 -11.88 -4.17 -3.65
C PRO A 117 -10.39 -3.82 -3.47
N VAL A 118 -10.09 -2.52 -3.37
CA VAL A 118 -8.72 -2.00 -3.28
C VAL A 118 -8.38 -1.60 -1.85
N ALA A 119 -7.25 -2.08 -1.35
CA ALA A 119 -6.58 -1.56 -0.15
C ALA A 119 -5.26 -0.89 -0.52
N LEU A 120 -4.88 0.12 0.23
CA LEU A 120 -3.58 0.77 0.11
C LEU A 120 -2.69 0.34 1.28
N PHE A 121 -1.43 -0.02 0.98
CA PHE A 121 -0.41 -0.32 1.99
C PHE A 121 0.74 0.67 1.86
N GLY A 122 0.80 1.65 2.76
CA GLY A 122 1.81 2.70 2.75
C GLY A 122 2.89 2.50 3.82
N ALA A 123 4.15 2.71 3.45
CA ALA A 123 5.28 2.68 4.38
C ALA A 123 5.90 4.07 4.52
N SER A 124 6.16 4.52 5.76
CA SER A 124 6.78 5.83 6.03
C SER A 124 6.07 6.97 5.28
N THR A 125 6.75 7.74 4.42
CA THR A 125 6.14 8.79 3.57
C THR A 125 5.07 8.26 2.62
N GLY A 126 5.20 7.01 2.16
CA GLY A 126 4.17 6.36 1.33
C GLY A 126 2.82 6.22 2.03
N ALA A 127 2.79 6.17 3.37
CA ALA A 127 1.54 6.16 4.12
C ALA A 127 0.79 7.50 4.00
N ALA A 128 1.49 8.63 4.02
CA ALA A 128 0.88 9.94 3.79
C ALA A 128 0.29 10.04 2.38
N ALA A 129 1.04 9.58 1.38
CA ALA A 129 0.56 9.54 -0.01
C ALA A 129 -0.67 8.65 -0.16
N ALA A 130 -0.69 7.48 0.50
CA ALA A 130 -1.85 6.58 0.50
C ALA A 130 -3.09 7.21 1.15
N LEU A 131 -2.94 7.90 2.28
CA LEU A 131 -4.04 8.62 2.94
C LEU A 131 -4.58 9.75 2.06
N MET A 132 -3.69 10.52 1.43
CA MET A 132 -4.10 11.60 0.53
C MET A 132 -4.83 11.05 -0.69
N ALA A 133 -4.35 9.98 -1.31
CA ALA A 133 -5.01 9.31 -2.44
C ALA A 133 -6.39 8.75 -2.03
N ALA A 134 -6.50 8.13 -0.85
CA ALA A 134 -7.77 7.63 -0.32
C ALA A 134 -8.79 8.76 -0.07
N ALA A 135 -8.32 9.94 0.34
CA ALA A 135 -9.18 11.12 0.49
C ALA A 135 -9.65 11.69 -0.86
N GLU A 136 -8.88 11.48 -1.94
CA GLU A 136 -9.20 11.96 -3.29
C GLU A 136 -10.18 11.04 -4.03
N VAL A 137 -10.05 9.72 -3.86
CA VAL A 137 -10.91 8.71 -4.53
C VAL A 137 -11.53 7.72 -3.52
N PRO A 138 -12.29 8.21 -2.51
CA PRO A 138 -12.78 7.38 -1.41
C PRO A 138 -13.71 6.25 -1.86
N GLN A 139 -14.35 6.38 -3.02
CA GLN A 139 -15.25 5.36 -3.58
C GLN A 139 -14.51 4.15 -4.18
N LEU A 140 -13.20 4.27 -4.45
CA LEU A 140 -12.38 3.21 -5.03
C LEU A 140 -11.49 2.50 -4.00
N VAL A 141 -11.37 3.03 -2.78
CA VAL A 141 -10.50 2.49 -1.71
C VAL A 141 -11.36 2.01 -0.55
N GLN A 142 -11.11 0.80 -0.07
CA GLN A 142 -11.84 0.19 1.04
C GLN A 142 -11.07 0.21 2.37
N LEU A 143 -9.74 0.34 2.32
CA LEU A 143 -8.88 0.27 3.50
C LEU A 143 -7.55 0.97 3.22
N VAL A 144 -7.02 1.68 4.21
CA VAL A 144 -5.62 2.12 4.23
C VAL A 144 -4.88 1.41 5.38
N ILE A 145 -3.73 0.82 5.08
CA ILE A 145 -2.82 0.24 6.06
C ILE A 145 -1.52 1.04 6.01
N SER A 146 -1.14 1.59 7.15
CA SER A 146 0.10 2.36 7.33
C SER A 146 1.09 1.56 8.17
N ARG A 147 2.28 1.29 7.64
CA ARG A 147 3.38 0.65 8.37
C ARG A 147 4.49 1.64 8.68
N GLY A 148 4.70 1.96 9.95
CA GLY A 148 5.69 2.98 10.38
C GLY A 148 5.48 4.29 9.63
N GLY A 149 4.22 4.65 9.39
CA GLY A 149 3.86 5.74 8.51
C GLY A 149 4.08 7.11 9.13
N ARG A 150 4.21 8.11 8.25
CA ARG A 150 4.22 9.54 8.55
C ARG A 150 2.89 10.17 8.10
N PRO A 151 1.76 9.78 8.74
CA PRO A 151 0.42 10.27 8.35
C PRO A 151 0.30 11.80 8.52
N ASP A 152 1.08 12.39 9.41
CA ASP A 152 1.17 13.84 9.62
C ASP A 152 1.47 14.61 8.33
N LEU A 153 2.25 14.01 7.41
CA LEU A 153 2.59 14.62 6.13
C LEU A 153 1.40 14.70 5.15
N ALA A 154 0.29 14.01 5.40
CA ALA A 154 -0.93 14.16 4.63
C ALA A 154 -1.69 15.48 4.95
N GLY A 155 -1.30 16.19 5.98
CA GLY A 155 -1.81 17.51 6.32
C GLY A 155 -3.33 17.54 6.48
N GLU A 156 -4.01 18.47 5.81
CA GLU A 156 -5.47 18.63 5.85
C GLU A 156 -6.24 17.48 5.15
N ALA A 157 -5.57 16.66 4.34
CA ALA A 157 -6.22 15.52 3.72
C ALA A 157 -6.73 14.51 4.75
N LEU A 158 -6.13 14.44 5.94
CA LEU A 158 -6.57 13.55 7.04
C LEU A 158 -8.06 13.74 7.36
N GLU A 159 -8.55 14.97 7.37
CA GLU A 159 -9.94 15.31 7.71
C GLU A 159 -10.95 14.87 6.63
N ARG A 160 -10.46 14.44 5.47
CA ARG A 160 -11.27 13.92 4.36
C ARG A 160 -11.15 12.42 4.16
N VAL A 161 -10.22 11.75 4.87
CA VAL A 161 -10.08 10.28 4.83
C VAL A 161 -11.26 9.65 5.57
N ARG A 162 -12.16 9.03 4.85
CA ARG A 162 -13.39 8.40 5.38
C ARG A 162 -13.29 6.87 5.45
N VAL A 163 -12.33 6.29 4.75
CA VAL A 163 -12.12 4.84 4.71
C VAL A 163 -11.48 4.34 6.00
N PRO A 164 -11.76 3.10 6.43
CA PRO A 164 -11.06 2.48 7.55
C PRO A 164 -9.55 2.57 7.40
N THR A 165 -8.86 2.91 8.47
CA THR A 165 -7.40 3.11 8.46
C THR A 165 -6.75 2.36 9.62
N LEU A 166 -5.81 1.45 9.31
CA LEU A 166 -4.96 0.77 10.29
C LEU A 166 -3.57 1.42 10.31
N LEU A 167 -3.17 1.93 11.47
CA LEU A 167 -1.86 2.55 11.71
C LEU A 167 -1.00 1.58 12.54
N ILE A 168 -0.02 0.91 11.91
CA ILE A 168 0.89 -0.03 12.56
C ILE A 168 2.20 0.69 12.85
N VAL A 169 2.59 0.78 14.12
CA VAL A 169 3.75 1.54 14.55
C VAL A 169 4.65 0.70 15.46
N GLY A 170 5.96 0.85 15.33
CA GLY A 170 6.92 0.22 16.22
C GLY A 170 6.87 0.82 17.62
N GLY A 171 6.86 -0.02 18.66
CA GLY A 171 6.78 0.44 20.05
C GLY A 171 8.03 1.22 20.52
N ARG A 172 9.17 1.07 19.81
CA ARG A 172 10.40 1.83 20.07
C ARG A 172 10.53 3.09 19.20
N ASP A 173 9.59 3.29 18.25
CA ASP A 173 9.52 4.47 17.38
C ASP A 173 8.59 5.52 18.01
N VAL A 174 9.00 6.04 19.16
CA VAL A 174 8.17 6.87 20.06
C VAL A 174 7.68 8.14 19.37
N GLU A 175 8.55 8.79 18.59
CA GLU A 175 8.19 10.01 17.85
C GLU A 175 7.11 9.72 16.81
N VAL A 176 7.30 8.69 15.97
CA VAL A 176 6.32 8.32 14.96
C VAL A 176 5.01 7.83 15.61
N LEU A 177 5.07 7.16 16.76
CA LEU A 177 3.87 6.77 17.49
C LEU A 177 3.07 8.01 17.96
N ALA A 178 3.72 9.06 18.44
CA ALA A 178 3.04 10.30 18.79
C ALA A 178 2.39 10.96 17.57
N LEU A 179 3.09 11.02 16.43
CA LEU A 179 2.54 11.54 15.16
C LEU A 179 1.34 10.74 14.67
N ASN A 180 1.38 9.41 14.78
CA ASN A 180 0.25 8.55 14.40
C ASN A 180 -0.97 8.76 15.31
N ARG A 181 -0.78 8.95 16.62
CA ARG A 181 -1.87 9.26 17.55
C ARG A 181 -2.53 10.60 17.20
N ALA A 182 -1.72 11.63 16.93
CA ALA A 182 -2.22 12.94 16.53
C ALA A 182 -2.99 12.87 15.19
N ALA A 183 -2.47 12.12 14.22
CA ALA A 183 -3.14 11.93 12.93
C ALA A 183 -4.44 11.14 13.06
N ALA A 184 -4.48 10.08 13.86
CA ALA A 184 -5.69 9.28 14.10
C ALA A 184 -6.85 10.13 14.64
N ALA A 185 -6.57 11.09 15.50
CA ALA A 185 -7.58 12.00 16.02
C ALA A 185 -8.16 12.99 14.97
N ARG A 186 -7.50 13.10 13.80
CA ARG A 186 -7.93 13.97 12.69
C ARG A 186 -8.58 13.21 11.54
N LEU A 187 -8.47 11.88 11.50
CA LEU A 187 -9.11 11.05 10.47
C LEU A 187 -10.64 11.13 10.61
N ALA A 188 -11.34 11.41 9.53
CA ALA A 188 -12.81 11.48 9.52
C ALA A 188 -13.47 10.10 9.57
N GLY A 189 -12.77 9.05 9.12
CA GLY A 189 -13.22 7.66 9.15
C GLY A 189 -12.70 6.88 10.36
N PRO A 190 -13.12 5.61 10.49
CA PRO A 190 -12.65 4.75 11.57
C PRO A 190 -11.14 4.53 11.48
N SER A 191 -10.45 4.63 12.61
CA SER A 191 -9.00 4.39 12.68
C SER A 191 -8.63 3.50 13.86
N GLU A 192 -7.63 2.65 13.66
CA GLU A 192 -7.05 1.75 14.65
C GLU A 192 -5.54 1.95 14.70
N ILE A 193 -4.97 2.05 15.89
CA ILE A 193 -3.51 2.08 16.08
C ILE A 193 -3.09 0.75 16.70
N SER A 194 -2.22 0.02 15.99
CA SER A 194 -1.59 -1.19 16.48
C SER A 194 -0.10 -0.98 16.73
N VAL A 195 0.32 -1.11 17.97
CA VAL A 195 1.72 -0.98 18.36
C VAL A 195 2.38 -2.36 18.34
N VAL A 196 3.50 -2.50 17.63
CA VAL A 196 4.31 -3.72 17.62
C VAL A 196 5.42 -3.59 18.68
N PRO A 197 5.34 -4.31 19.81
CA PRO A 197 6.32 -4.19 20.89
C PRO A 197 7.73 -4.51 20.40
N GLY A 198 8.73 -3.74 20.85
CA GLY A 198 10.14 -3.96 20.52
C GLY A 198 10.56 -3.54 19.13
N ALA A 199 9.63 -3.25 18.22
CA ALA A 199 9.94 -2.82 16.85
C ALA A 199 10.42 -1.37 16.81
N THR A 200 11.45 -1.11 15.98
CA THR A 200 11.85 0.23 15.53
C THR A 200 11.10 0.64 14.27
N HIS A 201 11.48 1.76 13.67
CA HIS A 201 10.82 2.31 12.48
C HIS A 201 10.75 1.35 11.27
N LEU A 202 11.80 0.56 11.07
CA LEU A 202 11.91 -0.31 9.90
C LEU A 202 11.39 -1.73 10.12
N PHE A 203 11.05 -2.10 11.37
CA PHE A 203 10.60 -3.46 11.74
C PHE A 203 11.64 -4.52 11.34
N GLU A 204 12.91 -4.29 11.67
CA GLU A 204 14.03 -5.19 11.35
C GLU A 204 14.28 -6.21 12.45
N GLU A 205 13.70 -6.02 13.63
CA GLU A 205 13.84 -6.96 14.74
C GLU A 205 13.08 -8.27 14.43
N PRO A 206 13.61 -9.43 14.89
CA PRO A 206 13.02 -10.72 14.60
C PRO A 206 11.52 -10.79 14.94
N GLY A 207 10.71 -11.24 13.98
CA GLY A 207 9.26 -11.42 14.13
C GLY A 207 8.42 -10.14 14.06
N THR A 208 9.03 -8.94 14.08
CA THR A 208 8.26 -7.69 14.08
C THR A 208 7.56 -7.44 12.74
N LEU A 209 8.21 -7.76 11.62
CA LEU A 209 7.59 -7.65 10.30
C LEU A 209 6.53 -8.74 10.06
N ASP A 210 6.71 -9.94 10.62
CA ASP A 210 5.66 -10.98 10.62
C ASP A 210 4.41 -10.50 11.38
N ARG A 211 4.61 -9.80 12.52
CA ARG A 211 3.49 -9.21 13.25
C ARG A 211 2.77 -8.12 12.45
N VAL A 212 3.49 -7.33 11.67
CA VAL A 212 2.87 -6.38 10.71
C VAL A 212 1.98 -7.12 9.71
N VAL A 213 2.48 -8.23 9.14
CA VAL A 213 1.73 -9.06 8.19
C VAL A 213 0.44 -9.60 8.82
N GLU A 214 0.50 -10.15 10.03
CA GLU A 214 -0.67 -10.66 10.75
C GLU A 214 -1.74 -9.59 10.93
N LEU A 215 -1.37 -8.42 11.47
CA LEU A 215 -2.27 -7.30 11.70
C LEU A 215 -2.89 -6.80 10.38
N ALA A 216 -2.08 -6.71 9.34
CA ALA A 216 -2.55 -6.28 8.03
C ALA A 216 -3.51 -7.29 7.40
N LEU A 217 -3.23 -8.61 7.48
CA LEU A 217 -4.11 -9.66 6.98
C LEU A 217 -5.45 -9.68 7.73
N ASP A 218 -5.44 -9.44 9.03
CA ASP A 218 -6.67 -9.36 9.82
C ASP A 218 -7.53 -8.15 9.39
N ALA A 219 -6.90 -7.01 9.10
CA ALA A 219 -7.60 -5.84 8.56
C ALA A 219 -8.13 -6.10 7.14
N LEU A 220 -7.33 -6.72 6.26
CA LEU A 220 -7.75 -7.09 4.90
C LEU A 220 -8.98 -8.02 4.94
N ARG A 221 -8.99 -9.05 5.79
CA ARG A 221 -10.14 -9.95 5.95
C ARG A 221 -11.39 -9.21 6.42
N ARG A 222 -11.26 -8.27 7.36
CA ARG A 222 -12.41 -7.51 7.90
C ARG A 222 -13.01 -6.54 6.89
N HIS A 223 -12.21 -5.97 5.99
CA HIS A 223 -12.64 -4.86 5.15
C HIS A 223 -12.72 -5.18 3.66
N LEU A 224 -12.06 -6.25 3.17
CA LEU A 224 -12.10 -6.67 1.78
C LEU A 224 -12.87 -7.99 1.58
N ALA A 225 -13.40 -8.62 2.65
CA ALA A 225 -14.30 -9.77 2.49
C ALA A 225 -15.56 -9.33 1.73
N ARG A 226 -15.92 -10.12 0.70
CA ARG A 226 -17.18 -10.00 -0.04
C ARG A 226 -18.33 -10.61 0.73
#